data_1917eeb55fc479163a9a22d3fc1e7106
#
_entry.id   1917eeb55fc479163a9a22d3fc1e7106
#
_cell.length_a   1.000
_cell.length_b   1.000
_cell.length_c   1.000
_cell.angle_alpha   90.00
_cell.angle_beta   90.00
_cell.angle_gamma   90.00
#
_symmetry.space_group_name_H-M   'P 1'
#
loop_
_entity.id
_entity.type
_entity.pdbx_description
1 polymer ?
#
loop_
_entity_poly.entity_id
_entity_poly.type
_entity_poly.pdbx_seq_one_letter_code
_entity_poly.pdbx_strand_id
1 'polypeptide(L)'
;MKNLFLVITISVFCVMLLCSCNSNNDVMASVNGVNILKSDYEMRLKSNEIMRELMTEDINESEISVEEKEAQLKQIDEYFITDKDTIMDSLIETAFINSKYNYISHEQAKSEMEKQILSLDTYSDEYPQVAQNGEIMDEYIKRMGLTKEEYIEIAADSYASYVNKQKAKEEFAKGKELSDDDIEKQFDSYIKQEIDKTIVVYYR
;
A
#
# COMPACT_ATOMS: atom_id res chain seq x y z
N MET A 1 22.79 -3.31 -1.64
CA MET A 1 22.15 -2.01 -1.33
C MET A 1 21.10 -1.57 -2.36
N LYS A 2 21.21 -1.97 -3.66
CA LYS A 2 20.19 -1.64 -4.70
C LYS A 2 18.78 -2.18 -4.37
N ASN A 3 18.69 -3.39 -3.81
CA ASN A 3 17.39 -4.03 -3.52
C ASN A 3 16.65 -3.41 -2.32
N LEU A 4 17.37 -2.73 -1.41
CA LEU A 4 16.75 -2.11 -0.23
C LEU A 4 15.95 -0.84 -0.60
N PHE A 5 16.41 -0.09 -1.61
CA PHE A 5 15.69 1.11 -2.08
C PHE A 5 14.41 0.75 -2.85
N LEU A 6 14.43 -0.30 -3.67
CA LEU A 6 13.23 -0.79 -4.35
C LEU A 6 12.16 -1.22 -3.34
N VAL A 7 12.55 -1.94 -2.29
CA VAL A 7 11.64 -2.39 -1.22
C VAL A 7 11.03 -1.20 -0.46
N ILE A 8 11.81 -0.14 -0.18
CA ILE A 8 11.29 1.04 0.53
C ILE A 8 10.30 1.82 -0.34
N THR A 9 10.58 1.96 -1.64
CA THR A 9 9.68 2.68 -2.57
C THR A 9 8.37 1.91 -2.78
N ILE A 10 8.43 0.59 -2.91
CA ILE A 10 7.26 -0.28 -3.08
C ILE A 10 6.40 -0.30 -1.80
N SER A 11 7.01 -0.29 -0.60
CA SER A 11 6.25 -0.34 0.65
C SER A 11 5.39 0.90 0.91
N VAL A 12 5.78 2.07 0.38
CA VAL A 12 4.99 3.32 0.50
C VAL A 12 3.78 3.33 -0.44
N PHE A 13 3.84 2.61 -1.58
CA PHE A 13 2.76 2.60 -2.57
C PHE A 13 1.69 1.52 -2.34
N CYS A 14 1.94 0.53 -1.49
CA CYS A 14 1.07 -0.66 -1.41
C CYS A 14 -0.20 -0.53 -0.59
N VAL A 15 -0.49 0.61 0.03
CA VAL A 15 -1.67 0.72 0.91
C VAL A 15 -2.49 1.94 0.52
N MET A 16 -3.57 1.78 -0.19
CA MET A 16 -4.53 2.88 -0.43
C MET A 16 -5.92 2.51 0.03
N LEU A 17 -6.54 3.42 0.69
CA LEU A 17 -7.92 3.82 0.83
C LEU A 17 -8.69 3.42 2.08
N LEU A 18 -9.21 4.43 2.67
CA LEU A 18 -10.59 4.52 3.18
C LEU A 18 -10.92 5.98 3.46
N CYS A 19 -11.48 6.71 2.54
CA CYS A 19 -12.30 7.90 2.80
C CYS A 19 -13.09 8.30 1.55
N SER A 20 -14.38 8.00 1.51
CA SER A 20 -15.32 8.86 0.82
C SER A 20 -16.68 8.80 1.51
N CYS A 21 -17.20 9.97 1.84
CA CYS A 21 -18.59 10.14 2.21
C CYS A 21 -19.44 9.98 0.95
N ASN A 22 -20.23 8.92 0.82
CA ASN A 22 -21.65 9.02 0.48
C ASN A 22 -22.28 7.75 -0.10
N SER A 23 -23.55 7.57 0.24
CA SER A 23 -24.57 6.62 -0.21
C SER A 23 -24.36 5.14 0.14
N ASN A 24 -25.34 4.59 0.87
CA ASN A 24 -25.43 3.17 1.25
C ASN A 24 -25.45 2.19 0.05
N ASN A 25 -25.49 2.68 -1.19
CA ASN A 25 -25.57 1.84 -2.40
C ASN A 25 -24.19 1.43 -2.93
N ASP A 26 -23.10 2.00 -2.41
CA ASP A 26 -21.75 1.76 -2.91
C ASP A 26 -20.89 0.96 -1.92
N VAL A 27 -21.47 0.46 -0.83
CA VAL A 27 -20.75 -0.39 0.14
C VAL A 27 -20.65 -1.80 -0.43
N MET A 28 -19.42 -2.29 -0.60
CA MET A 28 -19.15 -3.67 -1.05
C MET A 28 -19.04 -4.63 0.13
N ALA A 29 -18.43 -4.20 1.22
CA ALA A 29 -18.30 -4.98 2.45
C ALA A 29 -18.20 -4.06 3.67
N SER A 30 -18.42 -4.63 4.87
CA SER A 30 -18.16 -3.94 6.14
C SER A 30 -17.48 -4.88 7.12
N VAL A 31 -16.44 -4.38 7.80
CA VAL A 31 -15.62 -5.12 8.78
C VAL A 31 -15.60 -4.32 10.07
N ASN A 32 -16.14 -4.86 11.17
CA ASN A 32 -16.24 -4.15 12.46
C ASN A 32 -16.87 -2.75 12.34
N GLY A 33 -17.80 -2.54 11.42
CA GLY A 33 -18.43 -1.24 11.17
C GLY A 33 -17.63 -0.29 10.27
N VAL A 34 -16.44 -0.68 9.81
CA VAL A 34 -15.69 0.03 8.76
C VAL A 34 -16.19 -0.45 7.41
N ASN A 35 -16.73 0.48 6.61
CA ASN A 35 -17.24 0.17 5.29
C ASN A 35 -16.12 0.17 4.26
N ILE A 36 -16.17 -0.79 3.35
CA ILE A 36 -15.35 -0.87 2.13
C ILE A 36 -16.26 -0.47 0.98
N LEU A 37 -15.93 0.63 0.33
CA LEU A 37 -16.75 1.18 -0.74
C LEU A 37 -16.29 0.66 -2.10
N LYS A 38 -17.18 0.72 -3.07
CA LYS A 38 -16.86 0.42 -4.47
C LYS A 38 -15.77 1.35 -5.00
N SER A 39 -15.80 2.62 -4.60
CA SER A 39 -14.75 3.59 -4.92
C SER A 39 -13.37 3.18 -4.39
N ASP A 40 -13.30 2.57 -3.20
CA ASP A 40 -12.05 2.10 -2.61
C ASP A 40 -11.46 0.95 -3.44
N TYR A 41 -12.32 0.03 -3.86
CA TYR A 41 -11.95 -1.07 -4.76
C TYR A 41 -11.47 -0.56 -6.13
N GLU A 42 -12.25 0.31 -6.78
CA GLU A 42 -11.93 0.85 -8.10
C GLU A 42 -10.64 1.67 -8.08
N MET A 43 -10.42 2.44 -7.02
CA MET A 43 -9.19 3.20 -6.86
C MET A 43 -7.98 2.28 -6.63
N ARG A 44 -8.12 1.23 -5.81
CA ARG A 44 -7.04 0.25 -5.58
C ARG A 44 -6.69 -0.47 -6.88
N LEU A 45 -7.69 -0.92 -7.64
CA LEU A 45 -7.47 -1.57 -8.93
C LEU A 45 -6.73 -0.64 -9.89
N LYS A 46 -7.25 0.58 -10.09
CA LYS A 46 -6.64 1.60 -10.96
C LYS A 46 -5.21 1.94 -10.53
N SER A 47 -4.98 2.09 -9.22
CA SER A 47 -3.64 2.33 -8.67
C SER A 47 -2.67 1.21 -9.01
N ASN A 48 -3.07 -0.04 -8.78
CA ASN A 48 -2.22 -1.20 -9.07
C ASN A 48 -1.93 -1.32 -10.56
N GLU A 49 -2.92 -1.10 -11.44
CA GLU A 49 -2.74 -1.11 -12.90
C GLU A 49 -1.71 -0.05 -13.34
N ILE A 50 -1.87 1.20 -12.89
CA ILE A 50 -0.96 2.30 -13.26
C ILE A 50 0.46 2.04 -12.73
N MET A 51 0.60 1.63 -11.48
CA MET A 51 1.93 1.35 -10.91
C MET A 51 2.61 0.18 -11.61
N ARG A 52 1.86 -0.88 -11.94
CA ARG A 52 2.36 -2.01 -12.72
C ARG A 52 2.88 -1.57 -14.08
N GLU A 53 2.15 -0.71 -14.79
CA GLU A 53 2.57 -0.14 -16.07
C GLU A 53 3.85 0.67 -15.92
N LEU A 54 3.88 1.65 -15.01
CA LEU A 54 5.03 2.53 -14.80
C LEU A 54 6.30 1.76 -14.42
N MET A 55 6.20 0.82 -13.48
CA MET A 55 7.34 0.01 -13.07
C MET A 55 7.80 -0.95 -14.17
N THR A 56 6.88 -1.44 -15.01
CA THR A 56 7.22 -2.27 -16.17
C THR A 56 7.93 -1.45 -17.23
N GLU A 57 7.48 -0.24 -17.52
CA GLU A 57 8.13 0.71 -18.43
C GLU A 57 9.56 0.99 -17.95
N ASP A 58 9.74 1.35 -16.69
CA ASP A 58 11.05 1.65 -16.08
C ASP A 58 12.04 0.47 -16.16
N ILE A 59 11.58 -0.75 -15.84
CA ILE A 59 12.43 -1.95 -15.95
C ILE A 59 12.83 -2.24 -17.40
N ASN A 60 11.91 -2.07 -18.33
CA ASN A 60 12.21 -2.33 -19.75
C ASN A 60 13.25 -1.34 -20.31
N GLU A 61 13.25 -0.09 -19.85
CA GLU A 61 14.21 0.95 -20.23
C GLU A 61 15.55 0.82 -19.49
N SER A 62 15.61 0.09 -18.38
CA SER A 62 16.83 -0.08 -17.60
C SER A 62 17.90 -0.92 -18.33
N GLU A 63 19.18 -0.65 -18.06
CA GLU A 63 20.35 -1.36 -18.62
C GLU A 63 20.77 -2.58 -17.77
N ILE A 64 19.82 -3.34 -17.21
CA ILE A 64 20.08 -4.56 -16.42
C ILE A 64 20.01 -5.81 -17.31
N SER A 65 20.51 -6.95 -16.82
CA SER A 65 20.46 -8.22 -17.55
C SER A 65 19.03 -8.71 -17.78
N VAL A 66 18.85 -9.59 -18.80
CA VAL A 66 17.54 -10.18 -19.09
C VAL A 66 16.99 -10.94 -17.90
N GLU A 67 17.83 -11.71 -17.22
CA GLU A 67 17.46 -12.49 -16.04
C GLU A 67 17.00 -11.57 -14.87
N GLU A 68 17.68 -10.45 -14.70
CA GLU A 68 17.28 -9.45 -13.68
C GLU A 68 15.96 -8.78 -14.05
N LYS A 69 15.72 -8.45 -15.33
CA LYS A 69 14.43 -7.91 -15.81
C LYS A 69 13.29 -8.89 -15.52
N GLU A 70 13.44 -10.14 -15.91
CA GLU A 70 12.43 -11.18 -15.70
C GLU A 70 12.10 -11.35 -14.19
N ALA A 71 13.14 -11.35 -13.33
CA ALA A 71 12.94 -11.45 -11.88
C ALA A 71 12.20 -10.24 -11.30
N GLN A 72 12.52 -9.01 -11.77
CA GLN A 72 11.84 -7.79 -11.32
C GLN A 72 10.41 -7.69 -11.84
N LEU A 73 10.15 -8.06 -13.10
CA LEU A 73 8.81 -8.09 -13.68
C LEU A 73 7.90 -9.07 -12.92
N LYS A 74 8.44 -10.24 -12.54
CA LYS A 74 7.69 -11.18 -11.70
C LYS A 74 7.33 -10.57 -10.32
N GLN A 75 8.26 -9.84 -9.70
CA GLN A 75 7.98 -9.14 -8.44
C GLN A 75 6.88 -8.09 -8.61
N ILE A 76 6.88 -7.33 -9.72
CA ILE A 76 5.82 -6.36 -10.03
C ILE A 76 4.46 -7.06 -10.09
N ASP A 77 4.36 -8.20 -10.79
CA ASP A 77 3.12 -8.97 -10.89
C ASP A 77 2.63 -9.49 -9.53
N GLU A 78 3.55 -9.83 -8.63
CA GLU A 78 3.23 -10.27 -7.27
C GLU A 78 2.80 -9.11 -6.35
N TYR A 79 3.34 -7.90 -6.55
CA TYR A 79 3.02 -6.73 -5.71
C TYR A 79 1.78 -5.97 -6.18
N PHE A 80 1.64 -5.74 -7.49
CA PHE A 80 0.54 -4.95 -8.04
C PHE A 80 -0.58 -5.86 -8.57
N ILE A 81 -1.24 -6.53 -7.63
CA ILE A 81 -2.31 -7.49 -7.89
C ILE A 81 -3.53 -6.77 -8.46
N THR A 82 -4.09 -7.32 -9.54
CA THR A 82 -5.31 -6.83 -10.20
C THR A 82 -6.48 -7.82 -10.10
N ASP A 83 -6.26 -8.96 -9.45
CA ASP A 83 -7.31 -9.94 -9.19
C ASP A 83 -8.32 -9.41 -8.18
N LYS A 84 -9.61 -9.52 -8.52
CA LYS A 84 -10.71 -8.94 -7.74
C LYS A 84 -10.78 -9.47 -6.32
N ASP A 85 -10.68 -10.77 -6.16
CA ASP A 85 -10.87 -11.40 -4.84
C ASP A 85 -9.68 -11.05 -3.94
N THR A 86 -8.47 -11.05 -4.48
CA THR A 86 -7.26 -10.66 -3.76
C THR A 86 -7.26 -9.18 -3.35
N ILE A 87 -7.76 -8.28 -4.20
CA ILE A 87 -7.95 -6.87 -3.85
C ILE A 87 -8.96 -6.75 -2.70
N MET A 88 -10.09 -7.45 -2.76
CA MET A 88 -11.09 -7.42 -1.69
C MET A 88 -10.54 -7.96 -0.38
N ASP A 89 -9.79 -9.07 -0.40
CA ASP A 89 -9.14 -9.62 0.78
C ASP A 89 -8.17 -8.62 1.42
N SER A 90 -7.38 -7.91 0.60
CA SER A 90 -6.48 -6.84 1.06
C SER A 90 -7.22 -5.67 1.69
N LEU A 91 -8.36 -5.25 1.12
CA LEU A 91 -9.19 -4.19 1.68
C LEU A 91 -9.85 -4.62 3.00
N ILE A 92 -10.32 -5.87 3.09
CA ILE A 92 -10.86 -6.45 4.33
C ILE A 92 -9.79 -6.49 5.42
N GLU A 93 -8.58 -6.93 5.10
CA GLU A 93 -7.47 -6.93 6.04
C GLU A 93 -7.14 -5.52 6.53
N THR A 94 -7.04 -4.55 5.61
CA THR A 94 -6.79 -3.14 5.93
C THR A 94 -7.87 -2.58 6.84
N ALA A 95 -9.16 -2.82 6.53
CA ALA A 95 -10.28 -2.38 7.35
C ALA A 95 -10.25 -3.03 8.75
N PHE A 96 -9.92 -4.32 8.82
CA PHE A 96 -9.76 -5.03 10.09
C PHE A 96 -8.63 -4.43 10.93
N ILE A 97 -7.44 -4.25 10.36
CA ILE A 97 -6.28 -3.66 11.04
C ILE A 97 -6.62 -2.28 11.59
N ASN A 98 -7.18 -1.40 10.75
CA ASN A 98 -7.53 -0.04 11.15
C ASN A 98 -8.68 0.01 12.17
N SER A 99 -9.59 -0.97 12.17
CA SER A 99 -10.64 -1.07 13.20
C SER A 99 -10.12 -1.48 14.58
N LYS A 100 -9.02 -2.25 14.59
CA LYS A 100 -8.46 -2.85 15.83
C LYS A 100 -7.26 -2.09 16.38
N TYR A 101 -6.47 -1.46 15.52
CA TYR A 101 -5.22 -0.81 15.86
C TYR A 101 -5.22 0.65 15.38
N ASN A 102 -4.81 1.56 16.26
CA ASN A 102 -4.75 2.98 15.98
C ASN A 102 -3.50 3.59 16.63
N TYR A 103 -2.32 3.24 16.11
CA TYR A 103 -1.03 3.68 16.65
C TYR A 103 -0.58 5.03 16.10
N ILE A 104 -1.16 5.47 15.00
CA ILE A 104 -0.84 6.75 14.36
C ILE A 104 -2.15 7.41 13.89
N SER A 105 -2.28 8.71 14.10
CA SER A 105 -3.42 9.48 13.58
C SER A 105 -3.23 9.80 12.10
N HIS A 106 -4.33 10.09 11.38
CA HIS A 106 -4.29 10.56 9.99
C HIS A 106 -3.40 11.80 9.84
N GLU A 107 -3.52 12.80 10.72
CA GLU A 107 -2.70 14.02 10.70
C GLU A 107 -1.20 13.75 10.86
N GLN A 108 -0.83 12.79 11.72
CA GLN A 108 0.57 12.39 11.87
C GLN A 108 1.06 11.68 10.61
N ALA A 109 0.26 10.80 10.05
CA ALA A 109 0.57 10.10 8.80
C ALA A 109 0.73 11.09 7.64
N LYS A 110 -0.17 12.05 7.51
CA LYS A 110 -0.11 13.12 6.50
C LYS A 110 1.18 13.92 6.63
N SER A 111 1.54 14.35 7.84
CA SER A 111 2.80 15.08 8.08
C SER A 111 4.03 14.27 7.69
N GLU A 112 4.03 12.95 7.91
CA GLU A 112 5.14 12.09 7.47
C GLU A 112 5.19 11.93 5.94
N MET A 113 4.04 11.83 5.27
CA MET A 113 3.98 11.79 3.81
C MET A 113 4.44 13.09 3.17
N GLU A 114 4.04 14.24 3.71
CA GLU A 114 4.53 15.55 3.27
C GLU A 114 6.06 15.67 3.36
N LYS A 115 6.66 15.20 4.48
CA LYS A 115 8.12 15.19 4.65
C LYS A 115 8.81 14.25 3.64
N GLN A 116 8.24 13.06 3.38
CA GLN A 116 8.81 12.12 2.41
C GLN A 116 8.80 12.72 1.01
N ILE A 117 7.68 13.33 0.58
CA ILE A 117 7.57 13.97 -0.72
C ILE A 117 8.54 15.16 -0.84
N LEU A 118 8.62 15.99 0.21
CA LEU A 118 9.60 17.09 0.25
C LEU A 118 11.04 16.58 0.16
N SER A 119 11.33 15.43 0.74
CA SER A 119 12.68 14.83 0.66
C SER A 119 13.03 14.38 -0.76
N LEU A 120 12.08 13.89 -1.54
CA LEU A 120 12.30 13.59 -2.96
C LEU A 120 12.69 14.83 -3.73
N ASP A 121 11.95 15.92 -3.56
CA ASP A 121 12.26 17.22 -4.20
C ASP A 121 13.65 17.76 -3.77
N THR A 122 14.01 17.58 -2.48
CA THR A 122 15.26 18.13 -1.91
C THR A 122 16.50 17.38 -2.36
N TYR A 123 16.43 16.05 -2.50
CA TYR A 123 17.59 15.20 -2.78
C TYR A 123 17.68 14.73 -4.24
N SER A 124 16.74 15.12 -5.10
CA SER A 124 16.72 14.74 -6.52
C SER A 124 18.00 15.15 -7.25
N ASP A 125 18.53 16.34 -6.97
CA ASP A 125 19.75 16.86 -7.62
C ASP A 125 21.03 16.11 -7.22
N GLU A 126 21.05 15.50 -6.02
CA GLU A 126 22.22 14.79 -5.51
C GLU A 126 22.21 13.30 -5.84
N TYR A 127 21.00 12.71 -5.98
CA TYR A 127 20.82 11.27 -6.13
C TYR A 127 19.90 10.94 -7.30
N PRO A 128 20.45 10.45 -8.43
CA PRO A 128 19.66 10.12 -9.63
C PRO A 128 18.49 9.15 -9.38
N GLN A 129 18.65 8.23 -8.43
CA GLN A 129 17.58 7.29 -8.07
C GLN A 129 16.41 7.97 -7.34
N VAL A 130 16.69 9.04 -6.59
CA VAL A 130 15.65 9.85 -5.93
C VAL A 130 14.90 10.67 -6.97
N ALA A 131 15.60 11.23 -7.96
CA ALA A 131 15.00 11.91 -9.10
C ALA A 131 14.04 10.98 -9.86
N GLN A 132 14.50 9.78 -10.22
CA GLN A 132 13.68 8.76 -10.90
C GLN A 132 12.42 8.40 -10.12
N ASN A 133 12.52 8.22 -8.80
CA ASN A 133 11.36 7.97 -7.95
C ASN A 133 10.37 9.14 -7.95
N GLY A 134 10.87 10.37 -7.99
CA GLY A 134 10.07 11.59 -8.12
C GLY A 134 9.32 11.62 -9.45
N GLU A 135 9.97 11.31 -10.56
CA GLU A 135 9.36 11.26 -11.90
C GLU A 135 8.26 10.19 -11.97
N ILE A 136 8.50 8.99 -11.42
CA ILE A 136 7.49 7.92 -11.36
C ILE A 136 6.29 8.37 -10.52
N MET A 137 6.52 9.02 -9.38
CA MET A 137 5.45 9.54 -8.53
C MET A 137 4.62 10.61 -9.24
N ASP A 138 5.25 11.55 -9.91
CA ASP A 138 4.57 12.63 -10.65
C ASP A 138 3.72 12.06 -11.79
N GLU A 139 4.26 11.10 -12.55
CA GLU A 139 3.51 10.44 -13.63
C GLU A 139 2.36 9.59 -13.07
N TYR A 140 2.56 8.93 -11.92
CA TYR A 140 1.50 8.21 -11.22
C TYR A 140 0.34 9.15 -10.82
N ILE A 141 0.66 10.27 -10.16
CA ILE A 141 -0.33 11.28 -9.74
C ILE A 141 -1.13 11.76 -10.96
N LYS A 142 -0.45 12.06 -12.05
CA LYS A 142 -1.05 12.51 -13.31
C LYS A 142 -1.95 11.44 -13.94
N ARG A 143 -1.50 10.15 -14.04
CA ARG A 143 -2.32 9.06 -14.61
C ARG A 143 -3.52 8.73 -13.72
N MET A 144 -3.39 8.88 -12.40
CA MET A 144 -4.51 8.78 -11.47
C MET A 144 -5.53 9.92 -11.63
N GLY A 145 -5.11 11.07 -12.16
CA GLY A 145 -5.92 12.27 -12.29
C GLY A 145 -6.08 13.03 -10.97
N LEU A 146 -5.08 12.95 -10.09
CA LEU A 146 -5.05 13.58 -8.78
C LEU A 146 -4.24 14.87 -8.81
N THR A 147 -4.50 15.75 -7.85
CA THR A 147 -3.56 16.78 -7.44
C THR A 147 -2.54 16.19 -6.43
N LYS A 148 -1.43 16.90 -6.21
CA LYS A 148 -0.42 16.47 -5.21
C LYS A 148 -1.01 16.42 -3.80
N GLU A 149 -1.90 17.36 -3.47
CA GLU A 149 -2.61 17.43 -2.20
C GLU A 149 -3.56 16.24 -2.01
N GLU A 150 -4.36 15.90 -3.03
CA GLU A 150 -5.24 14.72 -2.99
C GLU A 150 -4.43 13.42 -2.87
N TYR A 151 -3.29 13.35 -3.55
CA TYR A 151 -2.37 12.22 -3.41
C TYR A 151 -1.84 12.10 -1.97
N ILE A 152 -1.44 13.22 -1.33
CA ILE A 152 -0.95 13.23 0.06
C ILE A 152 -2.02 12.71 1.02
N GLU A 153 -3.29 13.14 0.86
CA GLU A 153 -4.39 12.66 1.70
C GLU A 153 -4.57 11.14 1.57
N ILE A 154 -4.61 10.64 0.34
CA ILE A 154 -4.75 9.21 0.05
C ILE A 154 -3.54 8.42 0.59
N ALA A 155 -2.34 8.93 0.37
CA ALA A 155 -1.10 8.31 0.82
C ALA A 155 -0.99 8.30 2.35
N ALA A 156 -1.54 9.30 3.04
CA ALA A 156 -1.58 9.36 4.50
C ALA A 156 -2.41 8.21 5.11
N ASP A 157 -3.58 7.92 4.56
CA ASP A 157 -4.40 6.78 5.00
C ASP A 157 -3.68 5.45 4.81
N SER A 158 -2.99 5.34 3.69
CA SER A 158 -2.16 4.19 3.36
C SER A 158 -1.01 4.00 4.32
N TYR A 159 -0.29 5.08 4.59
CA TYR A 159 0.83 5.09 5.53
C TYR A 159 0.36 4.78 6.95
N ALA A 160 -0.79 5.32 7.38
CA ALA A 160 -1.38 5.00 8.68
C ALA A 160 -1.68 3.50 8.80
N SER A 161 -2.29 2.90 7.79
CA SER A 161 -2.58 1.47 7.75
C SER A 161 -1.31 0.62 7.81
N TYR A 162 -0.29 1.00 7.06
CA TYR A 162 1.01 0.34 7.09
C TYR A 162 1.64 0.39 8.49
N VAL A 163 1.70 1.58 9.13
CA VAL A 163 2.26 1.74 10.47
C VAL A 163 1.46 0.95 11.50
N ASN A 164 0.13 0.95 11.40
CA ASN A 164 -0.73 0.16 12.28
C ASN A 164 -0.43 -1.34 12.14
N LYS A 165 -0.28 -1.86 10.92
CA LYS A 165 0.09 -3.26 10.67
C LYS A 165 1.47 -3.60 11.24
N GLN A 166 2.49 -2.75 10.99
CA GLN A 166 3.85 -2.98 11.50
C GLN A 166 3.90 -3.01 13.03
N LYS A 167 3.26 -2.05 13.68
CA LYS A 167 3.22 -2.01 15.15
C LYS A 167 2.43 -3.15 15.76
N ALA A 168 1.32 -3.57 15.13
CA ALA A 168 0.58 -4.76 15.53
C ALA A 168 1.45 -6.01 15.42
N LYS A 169 2.25 -6.12 14.35
CA LYS A 169 3.21 -7.22 14.16
C LYS A 169 4.33 -7.20 15.20
N GLU A 170 4.89 -6.03 15.51
CA GLU A 170 5.88 -5.88 16.57
C GLU A 170 5.32 -6.33 17.93
N GLU A 171 4.08 -5.95 18.25
CA GLU A 171 3.41 -6.41 19.49
C GLU A 171 3.17 -7.90 19.50
N PHE A 172 2.75 -8.48 18.38
CA PHE A 172 2.58 -9.92 18.21
C PHE A 172 3.89 -10.68 18.39
N ALA A 173 5.01 -10.10 17.97
CA ALA A 173 6.35 -10.71 18.05
C ALA A 173 6.97 -10.65 19.47
N LYS A 174 6.46 -9.79 20.37
CA LYS A 174 7.06 -9.63 21.71
C LYS A 174 7.15 -10.95 22.49
N GLY A 175 8.37 -11.27 22.90
CA GLY A 175 8.66 -12.48 23.66
C GLY A 175 8.72 -13.78 22.83
N LYS A 176 8.70 -13.69 21.51
CA LYS A 176 8.90 -14.83 20.61
C LYS A 176 10.32 -14.81 20.07
N GLU A 177 10.99 -15.96 20.16
CA GLU A 177 12.34 -16.20 19.58
C GLU A 177 12.17 -16.80 18.18
N LEU A 178 11.77 -15.97 17.20
CA LEU A 178 11.50 -16.36 15.82
C LEU A 178 12.29 -15.48 14.84
N SER A 179 12.53 -16.00 13.64
CA SER A 179 13.04 -15.18 12.54
C SER A 179 11.98 -14.20 12.05
N ASP A 180 12.40 -13.12 11.38
CA ASP A 180 11.46 -12.13 10.81
C ASP A 180 10.48 -12.78 9.84
N ASP A 181 10.94 -13.73 9.02
CA ASP A 181 10.10 -14.47 8.07
C ASP A 181 9.05 -15.34 8.78
N ASP A 182 9.41 -15.96 9.93
CA ASP A 182 8.46 -16.76 10.70
C ASP A 182 7.46 -15.89 11.44
N ILE A 183 7.88 -14.70 11.92
CA ILE A 183 6.99 -13.71 12.52
C ILE A 183 5.97 -13.24 11.49
N GLU A 184 6.40 -12.90 10.26
CA GLU A 184 5.51 -12.46 9.18
C GLU A 184 4.44 -13.52 8.90
N LYS A 185 4.85 -14.77 8.62
CA LYS A 185 3.93 -15.87 8.32
C LYS A 185 2.93 -16.16 9.44
N GLN A 186 3.42 -16.11 10.70
CA GLN A 186 2.56 -16.36 11.85
C GLN A 186 1.62 -15.21 12.12
N PHE A 187 2.06 -13.97 11.89
CA PHE A 187 1.23 -12.79 12.02
C PHE A 187 0.12 -12.76 10.97
N ASP A 188 0.44 -13.01 9.70
CA ASP A 188 -0.56 -13.08 8.63
C ASP A 188 -1.59 -14.19 8.91
N SER A 189 -1.14 -15.36 9.38
CA SER A 189 -2.03 -16.44 9.79
C SER A 189 -2.93 -16.05 10.96
N TYR A 190 -2.38 -15.32 11.94
CA TYR A 190 -3.13 -14.78 13.07
C TYR A 190 -4.19 -13.77 12.62
N ILE A 191 -3.82 -12.81 11.76
CA ILE A 191 -4.76 -11.81 11.23
C ILE A 191 -5.89 -12.49 10.47
N LYS A 192 -5.58 -13.45 9.60
CA LYS A 192 -6.59 -14.23 8.87
C LYS A 192 -7.57 -14.94 9.81
N GLN A 193 -7.06 -15.61 10.86
CA GLN A 193 -7.92 -16.27 11.86
C GLN A 193 -8.79 -15.28 12.64
N GLU A 194 -8.31 -14.07 12.89
CA GLU A 194 -9.09 -13.03 13.57
C GLU A 194 -10.18 -12.47 12.64
N ILE A 195 -9.88 -12.28 11.35
CA ILE A 195 -10.86 -11.88 10.34
C ILE A 195 -11.95 -12.95 10.19
N ASP A 196 -11.60 -14.24 10.16
CA ASP A 196 -12.56 -15.35 10.06
C ASP A 196 -13.54 -15.39 11.24
N LYS A 197 -13.14 -14.87 12.42
CA LYS A 197 -14.00 -14.72 13.61
C LYS A 197 -14.83 -13.43 13.59
N THR A 198 -14.51 -12.52 12.71
CA THR A 198 -15.12 -11.20 12.60
C THR A 198 -16.33 -11.28 11.67
N ILE A 199 -17.38 -10.51 11.98
CA ILE A 199 -18.54 -10.41 11.09
C ILE A 199 -18.14 -9.53 9.90
N VAL A 200 -17.95 -10.15 8.74
CA VAL A 200 -17.79 -9.48 7.46
C VAL A 200 -19.13 -9.51 6.74
N VAL A 201 -19.72 -8.37 6.50
CA VAL A 201 -20.99 -8.22 5.78
C VAL A 201 -20.69 -7.81 4.35
N TYR A 202 -21.08 -8.63 3.38
CA TYR A 202 -21.01 -8.30 1.95
C TYR A 202 -22.35 -7.76 1.46
N TYR A 203 -22.30 -6.68 0.70
CA TYR A 203 -23.47 -6.06 0.08
C TYR A 203 -23.51 -6.43 -1.42
N ARG A 204 -24.70 -6.69 -1.92
CA ARG A 204 -24.96 -7.08 -3.32
C ARG A 204 -25.54 -5.92 -4.12
#